data_7ad80687958271ce1fc20e4b94d08e56
#
_entry.id   7ad80687958271ce1fc20e4b94d08e56
#
_cell.length_a   1.000
_cell.length_b   1.000
_cell.length_c   1.000
_cell.angle_alpha   90.00
_cell.angle_beta   90.00
_cell.angle_gamma   90.00
#
_symmetry.space_group_name_H-M   'P 1'
#
loop_
_entity.id
_entity.type
_entity.pdbx_description
1 polymer ?
#
loop_
_entity_poly.entity_id
_entity_poly.type
_entity_poly.pdbx_seq_one_letter_code
_entity_poly.pdbx_strand_id
1 'polypeptide(L)'
;MKISVVTVFPKLYQDFLKTSLIGRAQEQELVTFDVAGFSDYCQPKERLDGQTAGHGSGMAIRPEVMERVVDGLEAKHGKAYRIFLTPQGQKLNQKKVMELAQVFQEKQHVMLVAGRYEGIDARAQEAYADLEISIGDYILMGGDLPAMVLLEAVLRYVPGVVGKAESVQEDSFSGSFVDFPTFTVPPREWNGKAIPEILLSGNHGQVDLFRKRCAAEQTVKKHFGWLRAHCTKQEDKKLAAEFIPNHYIALLHDEVIIQQDQVGTSSVTSLDIHDIARSGRTYGIKEYFLVTPLQDQKKIVATVLDFWANAGIDYNKQRHEAVKIVTLKDSLQDVLESIEQKEGKKPLIVGTSARSVGHAELIKFNEQSKVWAHERPVLFIFGTAKGLAPQVIERSDYLLLPVQGFSDFNHLSVRSAIAIILDRWLGINLD
;
A
#
# COMPACT_ATOMS: atom_id res chain seq x y z
N MET A 1 7.07 15.83 30.33
CA MET A 1 7.71 15.91 28.99
C MET A 1 7.61 17.33 28.46
N LYS A 2 8.70 17.88 27.91
CA LYS A 2 8.71 19.22 27.33
C LYS A 2 8.72 19.17 25.81
N ILE A 3 7.85 19.96 25.17
CA ILE A 3 7.79 20.07 23.69
C ILE A 3 7.90 21.55 23.33
N SER A 4 8.89 21.89 22.51
CA SER A 4 9.00 23.20 21.88
C SER A 4 8.49 23.11 20.43
N VAL A 5 7.71 24.11 20.00
CA VAL A 5 7.28 24.24 18.62
C VAL A 5 7.81 25.54 18.06
N VAL A 6 8.61 25.45 17.02
CA VAL A 6 9.21 26.60 16.33
C VAL A 6 8.42 26.89 15.06
N THR A 7 7.88 28.09 14.94
CA THR A 7 6.96 28.45 13.84
C THR A 7 7.07 29.95 13.49
N VAL A 8 6.59 30.31 12.29
CA VAL A 8 6.37 31.70 11.92
C VAL A 8 5.09 32.27 12.55
N PHE A 9 4.13 31.39 12.90
CA PHE A 9 2.79 31.78 13.36
C PHE A 9 2.40 31.15 14.71
N PRO A 10 3.00 31.57 15.84
CA PRO A 10 2.72 30.99 17.16
C PRO A 10 1.24 30.98 17.56
N LYS A 11 0.48 31.96 17.08
CA LYS A 11 -0.96 32.08 17.37
C LYS A 11 -1.79 30.88 16.86
N LEU A 12 -1.34 30.18 15.84
CA LEU A 12 -2.05 29.00 15.31
C LEU A 12 -2.17 27.87 16.35
N TYR A 13 -1.26 27.82 17.29
CA TYR A 13 -1.20 26.74 18.29
C TYR A 13 -2.03 27.04 19.56
N GLN A 14 -2.47 28.26 19.77
CA GLN A 14 -3.09 28.67 21.04
C GLN A 14 -4.35 27.85 21.39
N ASP A 15 -5.27 27.74 20.45
CA ASP A 15 -6.51 26.99 20.67
C ASP A 15 -6.29 25.49 20.52
N PHE A 16 -5.46 25.07 19.56
CA PHE A 16 -5.11 23.66 19.36
C PHE A 16 -4.56 23.02 20.62
N LEU A 17 -3.59 23.65 21.25
CA LEU A 17 -2.94 23.13 22.45
C LEU A 17 -3.83 23.16 23.71
N LYS A 18 -4.84 24.00 23.76
CA LYS A 18 -5.78 24.10 24.88
C LYS A 18 -7.01 23.19 24.74
N THR A 19 -7.18 22.57 23.59
CA THR A 19 -8.41 21.85 23.26
C THR A 19 -8.29 20.35 23.59
N SER A 20 -9.42 19.77 24.07
CA SER A 20 -9.64 18.32 24.20
C SER A 20 -8.55 17.61 25.01
N LEU A 21 -8.03 16.48 24.51
CA LEU A 21 -7.05 15.61 25.21
C LEU A 21 -5.70 16.30 25.40
N ILE A 22 -5.26 17.12 24.45
CA ILE A 22 -3.99 17.85 24.55
C ILE A 22 -4.05 18.89 25.66
N GLY A 23 -5.16 19.65 25.74
CA GLY A 23 -5.39 20.61 26.84
C GLY A 23 -5.41 19.94 28.20
N ARG A 24 -6.13 18.82 28.32
CA ARG A 24 -6.18 18.01 29.54
C ARG A 24 -4.81 17.44 29.92
N ALA A 25 -4.02 17.00 28.95
CA ALA A 25 -2.66 16.50 29.19
C ALA A 25 -1.73 17.59 29.78
N GLN A 26 -1.94 18.85 29.39
CA GLN A 26 -1.21 19.97 30.00
C GLN A 26 -1.70 20.27 31.41
N GLU A 27 -3.02 20.27 31.65
CA GLU A 27 -3.60 20.47 32.98
C GLU A 27 -3.10 19.39 33.99
N GLN A 28 -2.86 18.18 33.49
CA GLN A 28 -2.31 17.07 34.26
C GLN A 28 -0.76 17.05 34.32
N GLU A 29 -0.11 18.04 33.79
CA GLU A 29 1.36 18.18 33.74
C GLU A 29 2.09 17.02 33.00
N LEU A 30 1.38 16.21 32.21
CA LEU A 30 1.97 15.14 31.42
C LEU A 30 2.86 15.70 30.31
N VAL A 31 2.45 16.82 29.72
CA VAL A 31 3.17 17.53 28.68
C VAL A 31 3.14 19.04 28.92
N THR A 32 4.22 19.72 28.61
CA THR A 32 4.29 21.19 28.62
C THR A 32 4.79 21.68 27.28
N PHE A 33 4.19 22.75 26.76
CA PHE A 33 4.55 23.33 25.48
C PHE A 33 5.26 24.68 25.62
N ASP A 34 6.19 24.94 24.72
CA ASP A 34 6.77 26.26 24.48
C ASP A 34 6.68 26.56 22.99
N VAL A 35 5.80 27.48 22.60
CA VAL A 35 5.61 27.83 21.18
C VAL A 35 6.37 29.11 20.89
N ALA A 36 7.47 28.97 20.17
CA ALA A 36 8.41 30.04 19.87
C ALA A 36 8.26 30.53 18.41
N GLY A 37 8.20 31.83 18.24
CA GLY A 37 8.24 32.43 16.91
C GLY A 37 9.68 32.57 16.39
N PHE A 38 9.93 32.25 15.12
CA PHE A 38 11.24 32.56 14.52
C PHE A 38 11.58 34.04 14.67
N SER A 39 10.58 34.93 14.59
CA SER A 39 10.77 36.39 14.77
C SER A 39 11.30 36.79 16.16
N ASP A 40 11.03 35.98 17.18
CA ASP A 40 11.41 36.27 18.56
C ASP A 40 12.95 36.15 18.75
N TYR A 41 13.61 35.49 17.81
CA TYR A 41 15.05 35.24 17.77
C TYR A 41 15.78 36.10 16.70
N CYS A 42 15.04 36.95 15.99
CA CYS A 42 15.65 37.90 15.08
C CYS A 42 16.21 39.13 15.83
N GLN A 43 17.30 39.67 15.32
CA GLN A 43 17.82 40.96 15.81
C GLN A 43 16.89 42.11 15.36
N PRO A 44 16.96 43.27 15.99
CA PRO A 44 16.19 44.45 15.58
C PRO A 44 16.39 44.76 14.09
N LYS A 45 15.26 44.80 13.33
CA LYS A 45 15.21 45.04 11.87
C LYS A 45 15.76 43.90 11.01
N GLU A 46 16.11 42.75 11.59
CA GLU A 46 16.51 41.58 10.84
C GLU A 46 15.29 40.86 10.26
N ARG A 47 15.42 40.41 9.01
CA ARG A 47 14.41 39.51 8.40
C ARG A 47 14.74 38.08 8.78
N LEU A 48 13.69 37.31 9.11
CA LEU A 48 13.81 35.85 9.39
C LEU A 48 14.12 35.04 8.14
N ASP A 49 13.80 35.57 6.95
CA ASP A 49 13.91 34.92 5.66
C ASP A 49 14.92 35.61 4.74
N GLY A 50 15.46 34.88 3.81
CA GLY A 50 16.37 35.35 2.76
C GLY A 50 15.99 34.79 1.40
N GLN A 51 16.44 35.43 0.34
CA GLN A 51 16.26 34.99 -1.04
C GLN A 51 16.98 33.64 -1.27
N THR A 52 16.33 32.69 -1.95
CA THR A 52 16.99 31.42 -2.30
C THR A 52 18.12 31.64 -3.31
N ALA A 53 19.24 30.96 -3.14
CA ALA A 53 20.32 30.94 -4.11
C ALA A 53 19.91 30.22 -5.40
N GLY A 54 20.49 30.58 -6.55
CA GLY A 54 20.28 29.84 -7.80
C GLY A 54 19.04 30.22 -8.61
N HIS A 55 18.71 31.52 -8.66
CA HIS A 55 17.57 32.04 -9.47
C HIS A 55 16.16 31.56 -9.04
N GLY A 56 16.01 31.00 -7.84
CA GLY A 56 14.69 30.67 -7.27
C GLY A 56 13.88 31.93 -6.92
N SER A 57 12.57 31.88 -7.16
CA SER A 57 11.66 33.01 -6.83
C SER A 57 11.22 33.03 -5.36
N GLY A 58 11.68 32.08 -4.55
CA GLY A 58 11.22 31.87 -3.17
C GLY A 58 12.13 32.47 -2.11
N MET A 59 11.65 32.43 -0.87
CA MET A 59 12.37 32.80 0.35
C MET A 59 12.60 31.54 1.19
N ALA A 60 13.67 31.50 1.97
CA ALA A 60 13.93 30.44 2.95
C ALA A 60 14.28 31.05 4.31
N ILE A 61 13.98 30.32 5.39
CA ILE A 61 14.37 30.73 6.75
C ILE A 61 15.88 30.66 6.86
N ARG A 62 16.47 31.75 7.35
CA ARG A 62 17.92 31.97 7.40
C ARG A 62 18.60 31.08 8.44
N PRO A 63 19.79 30.55 8.15
CA PRO A 63 20.49 29.63 9.04
C PRO A 63 20.87 30.28 10.40
N GLU A 64 21.22 31.55 10.40
CA GLU A 64 21.59 32.27 11.64
C GLU A 64 20.39 32.46 12.58
N VAL A 65 19.18 32.60 12.01
CA VAL A 65 17.93 32.64 12.80
C VAL A 65 17.64 31.27 13.40
N MET A 66 17.80 30.18 12.60
CA MET A 66 17.60 28.83 13.10
C MET A 66 18.58 28.46 14.22
N GLU A 67 19.87 28.83 14.08
CA GLU A 67 20.89 28.66 15.11
C GLU A 67 20.46 29.30 16.43
N ARG A 68 20.08 30.59 16.42
CA ARG A 68 19.65 31.29 17.64
C ARG A 68 18.39 30.71 18.26
N VAL A 69 17.47 30.19 17.43
CA VAL A 69 16.28 29.49 17.92
C VAL A 69 16.67 28.23 18.69
N VAL A 70 17.55 27.41 18.10
CA VAL A 70 18.00 26.17 18.74
C VAL A 70 18.74 26.50 20.05
N ASP A 71 19.71 27.37 19.99
CA ASP A 71 20.53 27.76 21.16
C ASP A 71 19.67 28.33 22.28
N GLY A 72 18.73 29.22 21.94
CA GLY A 72 17.84 29.84 22.94
C GLY A 72 16.89 28.87 23.61
N LEU A 73 16.29 27.96 22.85
CA LEU A 73 15.37 26.95 23.40
C LEU A 73 16.13 25.85 24.18
N GLU A 74 17.31 25.45 23.71
CA GLU A 74 18.14 24.48 24.41
C GLU A 74 18.75 25.06 25.68
N ALA A 75 19.12 26.33 25.70
CA ALA A 75 19.54 27.01 26.93
C ALA A 75 18.43 27.08 27.99
N LYS A 76 17.17 27.19 27.56
CA LYS A 76 15.98 27.25 28.43
C LYS A 76 15.53 25.91 28.93
N HIS A 77 15.56 24.86 28.09
CA HIS A 77 14.90 23.58 28.35
C HIS A 77 15.84 22.36 28.31
N GLY A 78 17.12 22.56 28.07
CA GLY A 78 18.08 21.50 27.83
C GLY A 78 18.09 21.01 26.37
N LYS A 79 19.05 20.15 26.05
CA LYS A 79 19.25 19.64 24.69
C LYS A 79 17.99 18.97 24.16
N ALA A 80 17.56 19.37 22.96
CA ALA A 80 16.36 18.87 22.31
C ALA A 80 16.66 17.71 21.35
N TYR A 81 15.68 16.83 21.16
CA TYR A 81 15.57 16.00 19.97
C TYR A 81 14.76 16.78 18.93
N ARG A 82 15.39 17.16 17.81
CA ARG A 82 14.87 18.14 16.86
C ARG A 82 14.29 17.47 15.65
N ILE A 83 12.98 17.63 15.43
CA ILE A 83 12.22 17.06 14.32
C ILE A 83 11.81 18.17 13.37
N PHE A 84 12.28 18.10 12.14
CA PHE A 84 11.94 19.03 11.08
C PHE A 84 10.80 18.50 10.21
N LEU A 85 9.77 19.32 10.02
CA LEU A 85 8.62 18.98 9.17
C LEU A 85 8.93 19.44 7.74
N THR A 86 9.22 18.48 6.85
CA THR A 86 9.63 18.74 5.47
C THR A 86 9.10 17.67 4.52
N PRO A 87 8.73 18.01 3.26
CA PRO A 87 8.33 17.01 2.26
C PRO A 87 9.40 15.96 1.96
N GLN A 88 10.68 16.25 2.20
CA GLN A 88 11.80 15.34 1.96
C GLN A 88 12.00 14.31 3.09
N GLY A 89 11.32 14.48 4.23
CA GLY A 89 11.46 13.64 5.41
C GLY A 89 10.86 12.24 5.24
N GLN A 90 11.14 11.38 6.21
CA GLN A 90 10.54 10.07 6.31
C GLN A 90 9.02 10.17 6.43
N LYS A 91 8.29 9.35 5.67
CA LYS A 91 6.83 9.34 5.77
C LYS A 91 6.35 8.91 7.14
N LEU A 92 5.47 9.71 7.72
CA LEU A 92 4.76 9.38 8.94
C LEU A 92 3.72 8.29 8.63
N ASN A 93 3.87 7.16 9.29
CA ASN A 93 2.89 6.08 9.32
C ASN A 93 2.69 5.63 10.77
N GLN A 94 1.74 4.73 11.01
CA GLN A 94 1.41 4.31 12.37
C GLN A 94 2.60 3.71 13.13
N LYS A 95 3.44 2.92 12.46
CA LYS A 95 4.67 2.37 13.06
C LYS A 95 5.62 3.49 13.50
N LYS A 96 5.85 4.48 12.62
CA LYS A 96 6.69 5.64 12.93
C LYS A 96 6.11 6.51 14.06
N VAL A 97 4.78 6.66 14.13
CA VAL A 97 4.10 7.34 15.26
C VAL A 97 4.40 6.63 16.59
N MET A 98 4.32 5.30 16.63
CA MET A 98 4.60 4.53 17.84
C MET A 98 6.08 4.62 18.25
N GLU A 99 7.01 4.55 17.28
CA GLU A 99 8.45 4.78 17.52
C GLU A 99 8.70 6.17 18.10
N LEU A 100 8.07 7.19 17.52
CA LEU A 100 8.21 8.57 18.00
C LEU A 100 7.58 8.78 19.39
N ALA A 101 6.49 8.09 19.69
CA ALA A 101 5.90 8.15 21.02
C ALA A 101 6.88 7.64 22.10
N GLN A 102 7.68 6.61 21.81
CA GLN A 102 8.76 6.16 22.68
C GLN A 102 9.86 7.21 22.79
N VAL A 103 10.32 7.77 21.68
CA VAL A 103 11.31 8.85 21.68
C VAL A 103 10.85 10.04 22.51
N PHE A 104 9.58 10.46 22.39
CA PHE A 104 9.01 11.56 23.16
C PHE A 104 9.01 11.28 24.66
N GLN A 105 8.79 10.04 25.07
CA GLN A 105 8.83 9.64 26.48
C GLN A 105 10.27 9.56 27.02
N GLU A 106 11.22 9.11 26.21
CA GLU A 106 12.62 8.97 26.61
C GLU A 106 13.37 10.33 26.66
N LYS A 107 13.00 11.25 25.75
CA LYS A 107 13.63 12.56 25.66
C LYS A 107 12.97 13.56 26.63
N GLN A 108 13.78 14.28 27.36
CA GLN A 108 13.29 15.33 28.26
C GLN A 108 12.72 16.52 27.49
N HIS A 109 13.30 16.83 26.32
CA HIS A 109 12.92 17.92 25.45
C HIS A 109 12.86 17.47 23.99
N VAL A 110 11.72 17.71 23.33
CA VAL A 110 11.52 17.52 21.89
C VAL A 110 11.20 18.86 21.24
N MET A 111 11.84 19.16 20.12
CA MET A 111 11.63 20.40 19.36
C MET A 111 11.08 20.08 17.99
N LEU A 112 9.89 20.59 17.67
CA LEU A 112 9.28 20.50 16.34
C LEU A 112 9.55 21.79 15.58
N VAL A 113 10.12 21.69 14.39
CA VAL A 113 10.45 22.84 13.55
C VAL A 113 9.50 22.88 12.35
N ALA A 114 8.59 23.85 12.37
CA ALA A 114 7.58 24.09 11.33
C ALA A 114 8.07 25.16 10.35
N GLY A 115 8.73 24.75 9.27
CA GLY A 115 9.22 25.64 8.21
C GLY A 115 8.09 26.32 7.43
N ARG A 116 8.41 27.42 6.79
CA ARG A 116 7.56 28.18 5.87
C ARG A 116 8.33 28.57 4.62
N TYR A 117 7.63 29.16 3.64
CA TYR A 117 8.21 29.55 2.35
C TYR A 117 8.75 28.32 1.60
N GLU A 118 9.98 28.38 1.08
CA GLU A 118 10.68 27.23 0.47
C GLU A 118 11.33 26.30 1.52
N GLY A 119 11.10 26.56 2.82
CA GLY A 119 11.64 25.78 3.92
C GLY A 119 12.70 26.51 4.72
N ILE A 120 13.67 25.78 5.22
CA ILE A 120 14.79 26.25 6.04
C ILE A 120 16.07 26.07 5.22
N ASP A 121 17.03 26.97 5.37
CA ASP A 121 18.33 26.84 4.71
C ASP A 121 18.92 25.44 4.94
N ALA A 122 19.32 24.79 3.85
CA ALA A 122 19.76 23.39 3.89
C ALA A 122 20.92 23.14 4.86
N ARG A 123 21.81 24.11 5.04
CA ARG A 123 22.93 24.02 5.98
C ARG A 123 22.47 23.96 7.42
N ALA A 124 21.41 24.72 7.77
CA ALA A 124 20.82 24.68 9.10
C ALA A 124 20.01 23.39 9.31
N GLN A 125 19.32 22.92 8.29
CA GLN A 125 18.60 21.65 8.36
C GLN A 125 19.58 20.49 8.55
N GLU A 126 20.66 20.41 7.79
CA GLU A 126 21.73 19.40 7.94
C GLU A 126 22.41 19.45 9.31
N ALA A 127 22.66 20.66 9.83
CA ALA A 127 23.34 20.83 11.12
C ALA A 127 22.48 20.49 12.33
N TYR A 128 21.17 20.73 12.25
CA TYR A 128 20.30 20.70 13.42
C TYR A 128 19.22 19.61 13.39
N ALA A 129 18.83 19.05 12.24
CA ALA A 129 17.80 18.04 12.21
C ALA A 129 18.32 16.69 12.74
N ASP A 130 17.75 16.22 13.85
CA ASP A 130 17.95 14.85 14.32
C ASP A 130 17.03 13.87 13.55
N LEU A 131 15.87 14.38 13.05
CA LEU A 131 14.92 13.64 12.23
C LEU A 131 14.15 14.60 11.33
N GLU A 132 13.88 14.15 10.12
CA GLU A 132 13.01 14.82 9.17
C GLU A 132 11.75 13.99 8.92
N ILE A 133 10.55 14.61 9.01
CA ILE A 133 9.26 13.94 8.86
C ILE A 133 8.42 14.62 7.78
N SER A 134 7.84 13.79 6.90
CA SER A 134 6.79 14.13 5.95
C SER A 134 5.49 13.48 6.34
N ILE A 135 4.37 14.21 6.27
CA ILE A 135 3.04 13.63 6.53
C ILE A 135 2.35 13.06 5.28
N GLY A 136 2.99 13.11 4.13
CA GLY A 136 2.46 12.53 2.89
C GLY A 136 2.98 13.19 1.62
N ASP A 137 2.66 12.62 0.47
CA ASP A 137 3.10 13.04 -0.86
C ASP A 137 2.18 14.15 -1.42
N TYR A 138 2.10 15.27 -0.72
CA TYR A 138 1.40 16.48 -1.12
C TYR A 138 2.02 17.72 -0.48
N ILE A 139 1.82 18.87 -1.09
CA ILE A 139 2.40 20.12 -0.61
C ILE A 139 1.38 20.90 0.22
N LEU A 140 1.83 21.40 1.36
CA LEU A 140 1.13 22.36 2.21
C LEU A 140 1.81 23.71 2.19
N MET A 141 1.13 24.74 2.66
CA MET A 141 1.69 26.10 2.74
C MET A 141 2.79 26.25 3.80
N GLY A 142 3.03 25.23 4.64
CA GLY A 142 4.08 25.23 5.66
C GLY A 142 3.99 24.06 6.61
N GLY A 143 4.92 23.98 7.55
CA GLY A 143 5.10 22.89 8.50
C GLY A 143 4.17 22.90 9.72
N ASP A 144 3.31 23.92 9.88
CA ASP A 144 2.46 24.07 11.07
C ASP A 144 1.42 22.95 11.19
N LEU A 145 0.65 22.69 10.13
CA LEU A 145 -0.29 21.57 10.12
C LEU A 145 0.39 20.21 10.25
N PRO A 146 1.50 19.91 9.55
CA PRO A 146 2.31 18.73 9.83
C PRO A 146 2.73 18.56 11.28
N ALA A 147 3.14 19.65 11.96
CA ALA A 147 3.51 19.60 13.37
C ALA A 147 2.30 19.28 14.26
N MET A 148 1.13 19.86 13.98
CA MET A 148 -0.11 19.55 14.69
C MET A 148 -0.55 18.09 14.47
N VAL A 149 -0.48 17.58 13.23
CA VAL A 149 -0.78 16.17 12.91
C VAL A 149 0.17 15.24 13.68
N LEU A 150 1.46 15.55 13.71
CA LEU A 150 2.45 14.76 14.44
C LEU A 150 2.15 14.75 15.94
N LEU A 151 1.85 15.90 16.53
CA LEU A 151 1.48 16.02 17.96
C LEU A 151 0.22 15.22 18.28
N GLU A 152 -0.84 15.38 17.49
CA GLU A 152 -2.10 14.66 17.68
C GLU A 152 -1.89 13.13 17.64
N ALA A 153 -1.10 12.66 16.66
CA ALA A 153 -0.84 11.24 16.50
C ALA A 153 0.06 10.67 17.62
N VAL A 154 1.15 11.36 17.97
CA VAL A 154 2.15 10.85 18.93
C VAL A 154 1.65 10.94 20.37
N LEU A 155 1.01 12.05 20.75
CA LEU A 155 0.52 12.24 22.12
C LEU A 155 -0.57 11.24 22.50
N ARG A 156 -1.30 10.70 21.53
CA ARG A 156 -2.26 9.62 21.75
C ARG A 156 -1.63 8.38 22.42
N TYR A 157 -0.32 8.14 22.19
CA TYR A 157 0.44 7.02 22.73
C TYR A 157 1.21 7.36 24.00
N VAL A 158 1.11 8.60 24.50
CA VAL A 158 1.70 8.98 25.78
C VAL A 158 0.79 8.54 26.91
N PRO A 159 1.31 7.76 27.90
CA PRO A 159 0.50 7.28 29.01
C PRO A 159 -0.24 8.40 29.74
N GLY A 160 -1.52 8.20 29.98
CA GLY A 160 -2.39 9.15 30.67
C GLY A 160 -3.07 10.20 29.78
N VAL A 161 -2.65 10.39 28.55
CA VAL A 161 -3.30 11.34 27.61
C VAL A 161 -4.66 10.78 27.15
N VAL A 162 -4.72 9.50 26.77
CA VAL A 162 -5.97 8.79 26.46
C VAL A 162 -6.38 7.97 27.68
N GLY A 163 -7.64 8.07 28.10
CA GLY A 163 -8.12 7.51 29.38
C GLY A 163 -8.14 5.98 29.44
N LYS A 164 -8.17 5.26 28.31
CA LYS A 164 -8.13 3.79 28.25
C LYS A 164 -7.00 3.36 27.33
N ALA A 165 -5.97 2.76 27.89
CA ALA A 165 -4.82 2.24 27.13
C ALA A 165 -5.23 1.15 26.11
N GLU A 166 -6.28 0.37 26.42
CA GLU A 166 -6.82 -0.68 25.55
C GLU A 166 -7.35 -0.12 24.21
N SER A 167 -7.98 1.08 24.24
CA SER A 167 -8.50 1.69 23.00
C SER A 167 -7.41 2.12 22.01
N VAL A 168 -6.18 2.29 22.48
CA VAL A 168 -5.02 2.61 21.61
C VAL A 168 -4.43 1.36 20.97
N GLN A 169 -4.59 0.19 21.59
CA GLN A 169 -4.10 -1.08 21.03
C GLN A 169 -5.00 -1.63 19.90
N GLU A 170 -6.28 -1.26 19.92
CA GLU A 170 -7.27 -1.66 18.92
C GLU A 170 -7.48 -0.60 17.80
N ASP A 171 -6.64 0.42 17.75
CA ASP A 171 -6.73 1.48 16.74
C ASP A 171 -6.51 0.94 15.33
N SER A 172 -7.10 1.63 14.36
CA SER A 172 -6.83 1.41 12.93
C SER A 172 -5.32 1.39 12.66
N PHE A 173 -4.90 0.56 11.72
CA PHE A 173 -3.49 0.39 11.36
C PHE A 173 -2.59 -0.24 12.43
N SER A 174 -3.15 -0.90 13.45
CA SER A 174 -2.39 -1.63 14.47
C SER A 174 -2.09 -3.09 14.11
N GLY A 175 -2.77 -3.65 13.10
CA GLY A 175 -2.65 -5.05 12.69
C GLY A 175 -2.78 -5.27 11.18
N SER A 176 -3.11 -6.49 10.78
CA SER A 176 -3.28 -6.85 9.36
C SER A 176 -4.44 -6.09 8.69
N PHE A 177 -5.48 -5.75 9.45
CA PHE A 177 -6.69 -5.10 8.94
C PHE A 177 -6.81 -3.68 9.49
N VAL A 178 -7.39 -2.78 8.67
CA VAL A 178 -7.42 -1.36 9.00
C VAL A 178 -8.49 -1.03 10.02
N ASP A 179 -9.75 -1.31 9.73
CA ASP A 179 -10.87 -0.94 10.60
C ASP A 179 -12.16 -1.70 10.24
N PHE A 180 -13.15 -1.63 11.11
CA PHE A 180 -14.49 -2.19 10.92
C PHE A 180 -15.57 -1.13 11.11
N PRO A 181 -16.79 -1.32 10.54
CA PRO A 181 -17.87 -0.35 10.66
C PRO A 181 -18.38 -0.25 12.11
N THR A 182 -18.51 1.01 12.59
CA THR A 182 -19.02 1.32 13.92
C THR A 182 -20.50 1.75 13.85
N PHE A 183 -21.30 1.28 14.80
CA PHE A 183 -22.72 1.56 14.90
C PHE A 183 -23.06 2.17 16.27
N THR A 184 -24.02 3.11 16.31
CA THR A 184 -24.53 3.69 17.55
C THR A 184 -25.88 3.09 17.92
N VAL A 185 -26.16 3.01 19.23
CA VAL A 185 -27.46 2.58 19.75
C VAL A 185 -27.92 3.60 20.80
N PRO A 186 -29.12 4.19 20.70
CA PRO A 186 -30.06 4.22 19.57
C PRO A 186 -29.56 5.09 18.40
N PRO A 187 -30.18 5.03 17.21
CA PRO A 187 -31.30 4.14 16.84
C PRO A 187 -30.81 2.75 16.37
N ARG A 188 -31.69 1.72 16.47
CA ARG A 188 -31.36 0.36 15.96
C ARG A 188 -31.48 0.26 14.45
N GLU A 189 -32.22 1.16 13.81
CA GLU A 189 -32.40 1.25 12.37
C GLU A 189 -32.39 2.73 11.95
N TRP A 190 -31.72 3.00 10.82
CA TRP A 190 -31.69 4.33 10.23
C TRP A 190 -31.75 4.22 8.70
N ASN A 191 -32.68 4.91 8.08
CA ASN A 191 -32.93 4.89 6.62
C ASN A 191 -33.02 3.45 6.03
N GLY A 192 -33.78 2.58 6.67
CA GLY A 192 -33.97 1.20 6.23
C GLY A 192 -32.74 0.29 6.43
N LYS A 193 -31.70 0.76 7.12
CA LYS A 193 -30.49 -0.01 7.46
C LYS A 193 -30.46 -0.30 8.94
N ALA A 194 -30.64 -1.57 9.30
CA ALA A 194 -30.57 -2.04 10.67
C ALA A 194 -29.12 -2.28 11.13
N ILE A 195 -28.89 -2.17 12.43
CA ILE A 195 -27.65 -2.65 13.04
C ILE A 195 -27.59 -4.18 12.89
N PRO A 196 -26.47 -4.78 12.48
CA PRO A 196 -26.32 -6.23 12.48
C PRO A 196 -26.66 -6.85 13.84
N GLU A 197 -27.59 -7.80 13.88
CA GLU A 197 -28.10 -8.41 15.11
C GLU A 197 -27.00 -8.99 16.01
N ILE A 198 -25.93 -9.50 15.38
CA ILE A 198 -24.77 -10.04 16.08
C ILE A 198 -24.14 -9.03 17.05
N LEU A 199 -24.15 -7.73 16.69
CA LEU A 199 -23.61 -6.65 17.54
C LEU A 199 -24.47 -6.38 18.79
N LEU A 200 -25.72 -6.83 18.77
CA LEU A 200 -26.68 -6.68 19.88
C LEU A 200 -26.82 -7.98 20.69
N SER A 201 -26.14 -9.06 20.31
CA SER A 201 -26.29 -10.40 20.91
C SER A 201 -25.70 -10.56 22.30
N GLY A 202 -24.80 -9.67 22.72
CA GLY A 202 -24.01 -9.82 23.96
C GLY A 202 -22.94 -10.92 23.90
N ASN A 203 -22.78 -11.62 22.80
CA ASN A 203 -21.75 -12.64 22.60
C ASN A 203 -20.45 -11.99 22.09
N HIS A 204 -19.58 -11.59 23.00
CA HIS A 204 -18.34 -10.87 22.67
C HIS A 204 -17.47 -11.60 21.63
N GLY A 205 -17.28 -12.92 21.75
CA GLY A 205 -16.45 -13.68 20.82
C GLY A 205 -17.00 -13.68 19.38
N GLN A 206 -18.31 -13.76 19.23
CA GLN A 206 -18.94 -13.68 17.90
C GLN A 206 -18.92 -12.24 17.35
N VAL A 207 -19.07 -11.23 18.23
CA VAL A 207 -18.94 -9.83 17.85
C VAL A 207 -17.54 -9.53 17.32
N ASP A 208 -16.49 -10.01 18.00
CA ASP A 208 -15.11 -9.80 17.60
C ASP A 208 -14.79 -10.51 16.28
N LEU A 209 -15.30 -11.73 16.08
CA LEU A 209 -15.16 -12.43 14.81
C LEU A 209 -15.86 -11.68 13.66
N PHE A 210 -17.07 -11.17 13.88
CA PHE A 210 -17.80 -10.37 12.92
C PHE A 210 -17.03 -9.08 12.58
N ARG A 211 -16.53 -8.34 13.57
CA ARG A 211 -15.73 -7.13 13.38
C ARG A 211 -14.47 -7.43 12.57
N LYS A 212 -13.74 -8.50 12.94
CA LYS A 212 -12.52 -8.94 12.22
C LYS A 212 -12.82 -9.27 10.76
N ARG A 213 -13.97 -9.93 10.48
CA ARG A 213 -14.40 -10.24 9.13
C ARG A 213 -14.74 -8.98 8.33
N CYS A 214 -15.49 -8.05 8.91
CA CYS A 214 -15.77 -6.75 8.28
C CYS A 214 -14.50 -5.94 8.01
N ALA A 215 -13.57 -5.93 8.97
CA ALA A 215 -12.28 -5.26 8.80
C ALA A 215 -11.46 -5.89 7.65
N ALA A 216 -11.42 -7.22 7.56
CA ALA A 216 -10.75 -7.92 6.47
C ALA A 216 -11.34 -7.56 5.10
N GLU A 217 -12.67 -7.60 4.97
CA GLU A 217 -13.38 -7.25 3.74
C GLU A 217 -13.09 -5.80 3.31
N GLN A 218 -13.21 -4.84 4.23
CA GLN A 218 -12.95 -3.44 3.92
C GLN A 218 -11.47 -3.19 3.57
N THR A 219 -10.56 -3.87 4.26
CA THR A 219 -9.12 -3.73 4.00
C THR A 219 -8.76 -4.27 2.62
N VAL A 220 -9.29 -5.43 2.22
CA VAL A 220 -9.12 -5.96 0.86
C VAL A 220 -9.66 -4.99 -0.17
N LYS A 221 -10.88 -4.46 0.03
CA LYS A 221 -11.54 -3.58 -0.94
C LYS A 221 -10.91 -2.20 -1.06
N LYS A 222 -10.41 -1.61 0.03
CA LYS A 222 -10.01 -0.19 0.08
C LYS A 222 -8.54 0.05 0.40
N HIS A 223 -7.89 -0.88 1.08
CA HIS A 223 -6.54 -0.74 1.63
C HIS A 223 -5.66 -1.96 1.35
N PHE A 224 -5.77 -2.53 0.14
CA PHE A 224 -5.03 -3.76 -0.20
C PHE A 224 -3.52 -3.58 -0.11
N GLY A 225 -2.99 -2.38 -0.40
CA GLY A 225 -1.58 -2.05 -0.18
C GLY A 225 -1.14 -2.21 1.29
N TRP A 226 -2.00 -1.78 2.23
CA TRP A 226 -1.78 -2.00 3.67
C TRP A 226 -1.75 -3.49 4.02
N LEU A 227 -2.73 -4.24 3.54
CA LEU A 227 -2.81 -5.69 3.77
C LEU A 227 -1.54 -6.40 3.31
N ARG A 228 -1.05 -6.06 2.11
CA ARG A 228 0.17 -6.66 1.55
C ARG A 228 1.41 -6.40 2.41
N ALA A 229 1.52 -5.22 3.00
CA ALA A 229 2.65 -4.83 3.84
C ALA A 229 2.58 -5.37 5.27
N HIS A 230 1.38 -5.67 5.80
CA HIS A 230 1.21 -5.95 7.23
C HIS A 230 0.59 -7.32 7.56
N CYS A 231 0.12 -8.08 6.55
CA CYS A 231 -0.54 -9.36 6.78
C CYS A 231 0.49 -10.50 6.99
N THR A 232 0.95 -10.67 8.21
CA THR A 232 1.96 -11.68 8.58
C THR A 232 1.34 -13.01 9.00
N LYS A 233 0.22 -12.99 9.74
CA LYS A 233 -0.40 -14.16 10.34
C LYS A 233 -1.13 -15.01 9.31
N GLN A 234 -0.95 -16.33 9.36
CA GLN A 234 -1.56 -17.26 8.41
C GLN A 234 -3.10 -17.27 8.47
N GLU A 235 -3.67 -17.07 9.64
CA GLU A 235 -5.13 -16.97 9.83
C GLU A 235 -5.70 -15.73 9.14
N ASP A 236 -5.00 -14.58 9.22
CA ASP A 236 -5.42 -13.33 8.58
C ASP A 236 -5.30 -13.42 7.06
N LYS A 237 -4.25 -14.10 6.54
CA LYS A 237 -4.10 -14.39 5.10
C LYS A 237 -5.27 -15.23 4.57
N LYS A 238 -5.69 -16.27 5.33
CA LYS A 238 -6.83 -17.10 4.95
C LYS A 238 -8.13 -16.30 4.94
N LEU A 239 -8.35 -15.48 5.98
CA LEU A 239 -9.55 -14.65 6.06
C LEU A 239 -9.59 -13.60 4.94
N ALA A 240 -8.49 -12.92 4.66
CA ALA A 240 -8.39 -11.94 3.57
C ALA A 240 -8.65 -12.58 2.19
N ALA A 241 -8.15 -13.82 1.98
CA ALA A 241 -8.33 -14.55 0.73
C ALA A 241 -9.79 -14.84 0.39
N GLU A 242 -10.71 -14.87 1.39
CA GLU A 242 -12.15 -15.04 1.14
C GLU A 242 -12.77 -13.84 0.40
N PHE A 243 -12.16 -12.68 0.48
CA PHE A 243 -12.64 -11.42 -0.13
C PHE A 243 -11.89 -11.04 -1.41
N ILE A 244 -10.83 -11.75 -1.77
CA ILE A 244 -10.11 -11.57 -3.03
C ILE A 244 -10.80 -12.38 -4.11
N PRO A 245 -11.22 -11.79 -5.24
CA PRO A 245 -11.82 -12.53 -6.34
C PRO A 245 -10.94 -13.67 -6.83
N ASN A 246 -11.53 -14.72 -7.34
CA ASN A 246 -10.78 -15.83 -7.93
C ASN A 246 -10.01 -15.35 -9.16
N HIS A 247 -8.71 -15.67 -9.20
CA HIS A 247 -7.81 -15.31 -10.28
C HIS A 247 -7.38 -16.52 -11.08
N TYR A 248 -7.29 -16.32 -12.40
CA TYR A 248 -6.96 -17.32 -13.42
C TYR A 248 -5.85 -16.79 -14.32
N ILE A 249 -5.10 -17.70 -14.93
CA ILE A 249 -4.08 -17.40 -15.94
C ILE A 249 -4.41 -18.16 -17.22
N ALA A 250 -4.30 -17.50 -18.37
CA ALA A 250 -4.24 -18.17 -19.66
C ALA A 250 -2.94 -17.80 -20.38
N LEU A 251 -2.14 -18.81 -20.70
CA LEU A 251 -0.99 -18.66 -21.58
C LEU A 251 -1.38 -19.08 -22.98
N LEU A 252 -1.41 -18.13 -23.90
CA LEU A 252 -1.81 -18.37 -25.29
C LEU A 252 -0.58 -18.74 -26.13
N HIS A 253 -0.69 -19.91 -26.78
CA HIS A 253 0.20 -20.37 -27.84
C HIS A 253 -0.44 -20.23 -29.22
N ASP A 254 -1.66 -19.70 -29.29
CA ASP A 254 -2.40 -19.31 -30.47
C ASP A 254 -2.78 -17.84 -30.38
N GLU A 255 -3.16 -17.23 -31.51
CA GLU A 255 -3.46 -15.82 -31.61
C GLU A 255 -2.31 -14.94 -31.04
N VAL A 256 -1.06 -15.34 -31.29
CA VAL A 256 0.15 -14.61 -30.89
C VAL A 256 0.91 -14.08 -32.10
N ILE A 257 1.69 -13.02 -31.90
CA ILE A 257 2.53 -12.46 -32.96
C ILE A 257 3.78 -13.32 -33.10
N ILE A 258 3.96 -13.90 -34.29
CA ILE A 258 5.13 -14.71 -34.64
C ILE A 258 6.12 -13.89 -35.50
N GLN A 259 6.98 -14.58 -36.30
CA GLN A 259 7.91 -13.93 -37.21
C GLN A 259 7.19 -13.03 -38.21
N GLN A 260 7.84 -11.94 -38.65
CA GLN A 260 7.30 -10.96 -39.62
C GLN A 260 5.96 -10.32 -39.21
N ASP A 261 5.72 -10.23 -37.88
CA ASP A 261 4.51 -9.66 -37.29
C ASP A 261 3.18 -10.34 -37.72
N GLN A 262 3.27 -11.59 -38.17
CA GLN A 262 2.10 -12.40 -38.51
C GLN A 262 1.48 -12.97 -37.27
N VAL A 263 0.17 -13.11 -37.22
CA VAL A 263 -0.56 -13.84 -36.19
C VAL A 263 -0.49 -15.33 -36.48
N GLY A 264 -0.17 -16.11 -35.49
CA GLY A 264 -0.02 -17.56 -35.64
C GLY A 264 0.09 -18.29 -34.29
N THR A 265 0.59 -19.53 -34.38
CA THR A 265 0.76 -20.42 -33.22
C THR A 265 2.24 -20.55 -32.86
N SER A 266 2.52 -20.80 -31.60
CA SER A 266 3.87 -21.09 -31.07
C SER A 266 3.90 -22.46 -30.38
N SER A 267 5.11 -23.00 -30.19
CA SER A 267 5.29 -24.27 -29.50
C SER A 267 5.27 -24.08 -27.97
N VAL A 268 4.69 -25.05 -27.30
CA VAL A 268 4.70 -25.14 -25.82
C VAL A 268 6.06 -25.61 -25.35
N THR A 269 6.58 -25.07 -24.28
CA THR A 269 7.76 -25.58 -23.59
C THR A 269 7.43 -26.19 -22.24
N SER A 270 8.16 -27.23 -21.86
CA SER A 270 7.96 -27.86 -20.53
C SER A 270 8.25 -26.90 -19.37
N LEU A 271 9.10 -25.90 -19.59
CA LEU A 271 9.41 -24.85 -18.61
C LEU A 271 8.18 -23.98 -18.34
N ASP A 272 7.38 -23.66 -19.35
CA ASP A 272 6.18 -22.85 -19.19
C ASP A 272 5.14 -23.56 -18.33
N ILE A 273 5.00 -24.88 -18.49
CA ILE A 273 4.09 -25.69 -17.68
C ILE A 273 4.47 -25.62 -16.20
N HIS A 274 5.74 -25.85 -15.88
CA HIS A 274 6.19 -26.02 -14.50
C HIS A 274 6.34 -24.69 -13.75
N ASP A 275 7.02 -23.73 -14.37
CA ASP A 275 7.36 -22.47 -13.69
C ASP A 275 6.14 -21.59 -13.47
N ILE A 276 5.23 -21.52 -14.46
CA ILE A 276 3.99 -20.78 -14.33
C ILE A 276 3.05 -21.46 -13.33
N ALA A 277 2.94 -22.79 -13.35
CA ALA A 277 2.15 -23.53 -12.37
C ALA A 277 2.61 -23.26 -10.93
N ARG A 278 3.93 -23.28 -10.70
CA ARG A 278 4.52 -23.01 -9.37
C ARG A 278 4.26 -21.57 -8.94
N SER A 279 4.48 -20.60 -9.81
CA SER A 279 4.15 -19.20 -9.53
C SER A 279 2.66 -19.02 -9.25
N GLY A 280 1.80 -19.57 -10.10
CA GLY A 280 0.35 -19.52 -9.92
C GLY A 280 -0.10 -20.12 -8.60
N ARG A 281 0.41 -21.29 -8.24
CA ARG A 281 0.09 -21.94 -6.95
C ARG A 281 0.53 -21.12 -5.74
N THR A 282 1.71 -20.48 -5.84
CA THR A 282 2.25 -19.61 -4.79
C THR A 282 1.34 -18.42 -4.50
N TYR A 283 0.79 -17.81 -5.55
CA TYR A 283 -0.07 -16.61 -5.43
C TYR A 283 -1.57 -16.93 -5.40
N GLY A 284 -1.96 -18.19 -5.24
CA GLY A 284 -3.36 -18.57 -5.06
C GLY A 284 -4.21 -18.55 -6.33
N ILE A 285 -3.60 -18.65 -7.51
CA ILE A 285 -4.30 -18.81 -8.78
C ILE A 285 -5.13 -20.09 -8.74
N LYS A 286 -6.40 -20.01 -9.13
CA LYS A 286 -7.32 -21.13 -9.11
C LYS A 286 -7.00 -22.14 -10.20
N GLU A 287 -6.71 -21.66 -11.40
CA GLU A 287 -6.39 -22.51 -12.54
C GLU A 287 -5.51 -21.76 -13.54
N TYR A 288 -4.59 -22.50 -14.13
CA TYR A 288 -3.71 -22.05 -15.20
C TYR A 288 -4.08 -22.77 -16.49
N PHE A 289 -4.62 -22.05 -17.46
CA PHE A 289 -4.98 -22.57 -18.76
C PHE A 289 -3.82 -22.43 -19.74
N LEU A 290 -3.38 -23.54 -20.27
CA LEU A 290 -2.46 -23.59 -21.39
C LEU A 290 -3.29 -23.74 -22.68
N VAL A 291 -3.22 -22.76 -23.58
CA VAL A 291 -4.11 -22.68 -24.73
C VAL A 291 -3.32 -22.96 -26.02
N THR A 292 -3.65 -24.05 -26.70
CA THR A 292 -3.07 -24.39 -28.01
C THR A 292 -4.04 -25.25 -28.84
N PRO A 293 -4.29 -24.94 -30.11
CA PRO A 293 -5.10 -25.78 -31.02
C PRO A 293 -4.31 -26.95 -31.57
N LEU A 294 -2.98 -26.95 -31.47
CA LEU A 294 -2.10 -27.92 -32.13
C LEU A 294 -2.13 -29.30 -31.44
N GLN A 295 -2.61 -30.32 -32.16
CA GLN A 295 -2.82 -31.67 -31.62
C GLN A 295 -1.54 -32.32 -31.08
N ASP A 296 -0.39 -32.12 -31.74
CA ASP A 296 0.89 -32.69 -31.30
C ASP A 296 1.37 -32.00 -30.00
N GLN A 297 1.18 -30.71 -29.87
CA GLN A 297 1.51 -29.98 -28.64
C GLN A 297 0.59 -30.44 -27.48
N LYS A 298 -0.68 -30.65 -27.74
CA LYS A 298 -1.63 -31.20 -26.74
C LYS A 298 -1.19 -32.55 -26.23
N LYS A 299 -0.75 -33.47 -27.11
CA LYS A 299 -0.24 -34.80 -26.70
C LYS A 299 0.98 -34.68 -25.78
N ILE A 300 1.93 -33.78 -26.11
CA ILE A 300 3.11 -33.53 -25.28
C ILE A 300 2.71 -33.01 -23.92
N VAL A 301 1.86 -32.00 -23.85
CA VAL A 301 1.36 -31.41 -22.60
C VAL A 301 0.61 -32.45 -21.79
N ALA A 302 -0.29 -33.22 -22.39
CA ALA A 302 -1.04 -34.27 -21.73
C ALA A 302 -0.12 -35.33 -21.11
N THR A 303 0.93 -35.74 -21.83
CA THR A 303 1.92 -36.70 -21.32
C THR A 303 2.66 -36.13 -20.07
N VAL A 304 3.03 -34.86 -20.10
CA VAL A 304 3.68 -34.19 -18.96
C VAL A 304 2.74 -34.10 -17.77
N LEU A 305 1.48 -33.71 -17.98
CA LEU A 305 0.49 -33.60 -16.93
C LEU A 305 0.17 -34.97 -16.33
N ASP A 306 0.01 -36.02 -17.15
CA ASP A 306 -0.25 -37.39 -16.70
C ASP A 306 0.94 -37.94 -15.87
N PHE A 307 2.16 -37.72 -16.31
CA PHE A 307 3.34 -38.08 -15.52
C PHE A 307 3.29 -37.45 -14.10
N TRP A 308 3.01 -36.15 -14.01
CA TRP A 308 2.94 -35.47 -12.73
C TRP A 308 1.69 -35.81 -11.92
N ALA A 309 0.59 -36.20 -12.55
CA ALA A 309 -0.60 -36.68 -11.86
C ALA A 309 -0.35 -38.06 -11.17
N ASN A 310 0.51 -38.88 -11.74
CA ASN A 310 0.75 -40.28 -11.32
C ASN A 310 2.17 -40.47 -10.73
N ALA A 311 3.15 -40.78 -11.55
CA ALA A 311 4.49 -41.14 -11.13
C ALA A 311 5.32 -40.00 -10.53
N GLY A 312 5.00 -38.76 -10.92
CA GLY A 312 5.72 -37.55 -10.46
C GLY A 312 5.57 -37.24 -8.97
N ILE A 313 4.58 -37.81 -8.28
CA ILE A 313 4.36 -37.64 -6.83
C ILE A 313 5.57 -38.10 -6.03
N ASP A 314 6.16 -39.22 -6.38
CA ASP A 314 7.28 -39.81 -5.67
C ASP A 314 8.58 -39.03 -5.90
N TYR A 315 8.71 -38.33 -7.04
CA TYR A 315 9.85 -37.49 -7.36
C TYR A 315 9.80 -36.14 -6.64
N ASN A 316 8.66 -35.43 -6.66
CA ASN A 316 8.55 -34.11 -6.05
C ASN A 316 7.10 -33.72 -5.77
N LYS A 317 6.68 -33.90 -4.52
CA LYS A 317 5.32 -33.58 -4.06
C LYS A 317 4.89 -32.14 -4.32
N GLN A 318 5.82 -31.20 -4.16
CA GLN A 318 5.51 -29.77 -4.36
C GLN A 318 5.25 -29.43 -5.84
N ARG A 319 6.01 -30.05 -6.74
CA ARG A 319 5.80 -29.88 -8.18
C ARG A 319 4.52 -30.55 -8.63
N HIS A 320 4.20 -31.74 -8.12
CA HIS A 320 2.91 -32.40 -8.33
C HIS A 320 1.75 -31.48 -7.91
N GLU A 321 1.79 -30.91 -6.69
CA GLU A 321 0.75 -30.00 -6.21
C GLU A 321 0.62 -28.73 -7.07
N ALA A 322 1.73 -28.21 -7.60
CA ALA A 322 1.69 -27.04 -8.47
C ALA A 322 1.05 -27.36 -9.82
N VAL A 323 1.40 -28.48 -10.44
CA VAL A 323 0.92 -28.84 -11.79
C VAL A 323 -0.60 -29.18 -11.80
N LYS A 324 -1.19 -29.53 -10.66
CA LYS A 324 -2.64 -29.76 -10.55
C LYS A 324 -3.53 -28.59 -11.01
N ILE A 325 -3.02 -27.37 -10.98
CA ILE A 325 -3.80 -26.21 -11.44
C ILE A 325 -3.77 -26.03 -12.96
N VAL A 326 -3.01 -26.85 -13.71
CA VAL A 326 -2.83 -26.70 -15.16
C VAL A 326 -3.92 -27.43 -15.90
N THR A 327 -4.60 -26.72 -16.78
CA THR A 327 -5.64 -27.28 -17.68
C THR A 327 -5.34 -26.90 -19.12
N LEU A 328 -5.43 -27.88 -20.02
CA LEU A 328 -5.25 -27.69 -21.45
C LEU A 328 -6.57 -27.27 -22.10
N LYS A 329 -6.54 -26.25 -22.95
CA LYS A 329 -7.68 -25.75 -23.73
C LYS A 329 -7.30 -25.52 -25.18
N ASP A 330 -8.31 -25.55 -26.07
CA ASP A 330 -8.12 -25.38 -27.51
C ASP A 330 -8.07 -23.90 -27.91
N SER A 331 -8.87 -23.08 -27.24
CA SER A 331 -9.02 -21.65 -27.55
C SER A 331 -9.21 -20.81 -26.30
N LEU A 332 -9.03 -19.50 -26.44
CA LEU A 332 -9.38 -18.53 -25.37
C LEU A 332 -10.88 -18.58 -25.06
N GLN A 333 -11.73 -18.84 -26.06
CA GLN A 333 -13.17 -18.96 -25.85
C GLN A 333 -13.52 -20.11 -24.90
N ASP A 334 -12.87 -21.28 -25.05
CA ASP A 334 -13.06 -22.42 -24.15
C ASP A 334 -12.62 -22.12 -22.71
N VAL A 335 -11.60 -21.24 -22.54
CA VAL A 335 -11.19 -20.76 -21.22
C VAL A 335 -12.28 -19.91 -20.59
N LEU A 336 -12.82 -18.94 -21.34
CA LEU A 336 -13.88 -18.05 -20.84
C LEU A 336 -15.13 -18.84 -20.43
N GLU A 337 -15.57 -19.78 -21.24
CA GLU A 337 -16.72 -20.67 -20.96
C GLU A 337 -16.46 -21.55 -19.74
N SER A 338 -15.24 -22.09 -19.60
CA SER A 338 -14.86 -22.92 -18.45
C SER A 338 -14.91 -22.13 -17.14
N ILE A 339 -14.44 -20.89 -17.14
CA ILE A 339 -14.49 -20.03 -15.96
C ILE A 339 -15.95 -19.63 -15.65
N GLU A 340 -16.71 -19.21 -16.66
CA GLU A 340 -18.11 -18.83 -16.51
C GLU A 340 -18.95 -19.99 -15.94
N GLN A 341 -18.71 -21.21 -16.40
CA GLN A 341 -19.39 -22.40 -15.90
C GLN A 341 -19.07 -22.69 -14.42
N LYS A 342 -17.82 -22.46 -13.98
CA LYS A 342 -17.36 -22.70 -12.61
C LYS A 342 -17.82 -21.62 -11.63
N GLU A 343 -17.81 -20.36 -12.07
CA GLU A 343 -18.01 -19.18 -11.23
C GLU A 343 -19.42 -18.59 -11.33
N GLY A 344 -20.20 -19.00 -12.33
CA GLY A 344 -21.51 -18.43 -12.62
C GLY A 344 -21.47 -17.01 -13.18
N LYS A 345 -20.27 -16.48 -13.45
CA LYS A 345 -20.02 -15.13 -13.96
C LYS A 345 -18.88 -15.15 -14.99
N LYS A 346 -19.01 -14.34 -16.04
CA LYS A 346 -17.92 -14.13 -17.01
C LYS A 346 -16.72 -13.50 -16.32
N PRO A 347 -15.49 -13.97 -16.59
CA PRO A 347 -14.30 -13.33 -16.03
C PRO A 347 -14.10 -11.93 -16.62
N LEU A 348 -13.44 -11.07 -15.87
CA LEU A 348 -12.80 -9.87 -16.37
C LEU A 348 -11.47 -10.25 -16.99
N ILE A 349 -11.23 -9.82 -18.21
CA ILE A 349 -10.00 -10.11 -18.95
C ILE A 349 -9.01 -8.99 -18.72
N VAL A 350 -7.87 -9.32 -18.10
CA VAL A 350 -6.73 -8.42 -17.96
C VAL A 350 -5.64 -8.85 -18.95
N GLY A 351 -5.52 -8.11 -20.03
CA GLY A 351 -4.48 -8.31 -21.03
C GLY A 351 -3.11 -7.87 -20.51
N THR A 352 -2.05 -8.50 -21.00
CA THR A 352 -0.67 -8.15 -20.69
C THR A 352 0.14 -7.93 -21.96
N SER A 353 1.01 -6.93 -21.95
CA SER A 353 1.89 -6.63 -23.08
C SER A 353 3.20 -6.02 -22.57
N ALA A 354 4.32 -6.32 -23.26
CA ALA A 354 5.58 -5.63 -23.04
C ALA A 354 5.59 -4.21 -23.63
N ARG A 355 4.63 -3.89 -24.50
CA ARG A 355 4.49 -2.61 -25.19
C ARG A 355 3.17 -1.97 -24.79
N SER A 356 3.11 -0.65 -24.78
CA SER A 356 1.85 0.08 -24.67
C SER A 356 1.11 -0.02 -25.99
N VAL A 357 0.05 -0.84 -26.06
CA VAL A 357 -0.72 -1.11 -27.30
C VAL A 357 -2.20 -1.16 -26.97
N GLY A 358 -3.04 -0.63 -27.84
CA GLY A 358 -4.47 -0.92 -27.83
C GLY A 358 -5.37 0.17 -27.23
N HIS A 359 -6.68 -0.11 -27.27
CA HIS A 359 -7.75 0.78 -26.81
C HIS A 359 -8.37 0.36 -25.46
N ALA A 360 -7.85 -0.71 -24.82
CA ALA A 360 -8.31 -1.14 -23.51
C ALA A 360 -7.91 -0.11 -22.41
N GLU A 361 -8.71 -0.02 -21.37
CA GLU A 361 -8.40 0.83 -20.21
C GLU A 361 -7.11 0.34 -19.55
N LEU A 362 -6.13 1.26 -19.45
CA LEU A 362 -4.85 0.96 -18.79
C LEU A 362 -5.03 0.88 -17.27
N ILE A 363 -4.45 -0.15 -16.66
CA ILE A 363 -4.50 -0.36 -15.23
C ILE A 363 -3.09 -0.54 -14.63
N LYS A 364 -2.87 0.04 -13.45
CA LYS A 364 -1.63 -0.08 -12.69
C LYS A 364 -1.66 -1.28 -11.74
N PHE A 365 -0.48 -1.72 -11.29
CA PHE A 365 -0.33 -2.83 -10.35
C PHE A 365 -0.95 -2.59 -8.96
N ASN A 366 -1.23 -1.35 -8.59
CA ASN A 366 -1.85 -0.97 -7.32
C ASN A 366 -3.32 -0.53 -7.47
N GLU A 367 -3.95 -0.82 -8.61
CA GLU A 367 -5.34 -0.48 -8.88
C GLU A 367 -6.27 -1.71 -8.87
N GLN A 368 -5.93 -2.74 -8.11
CA GLN A 368 -6.74 -3.96 -7.97
C GLN A 368 -8.19 -3.66 -7.61
N SER A 369 -8.42 -2.66 -6.76
CA SER A 369 -9.76 -2.27 -6.32
C SER A 369 -10.70 -1.90 -7.46
N LYS A 370 -10.19 -1.35 -8.58
CA LYS A 370 -11.00 -1.05 -9.77
C LYS A 370 -11.54 -2.34 -10.39
N VAL A 371 -10.68 -3.35 -10.57
CA VAL A 371 -11.04 -4.64 -11.15
C VAL A 371 -11.95 -5.42 -10.19
N TRP A 372 -11.61 -5.47 -8.91
CA TRP A 372 -12.33 -6.25 -7.92
C TRP A 372 -13.71 -5.67 -7.55
N ALA A 373 -13.93 -4.37 -7.76
CA ALA A 373 -15.23 -3.73 -7.58
C ALA A 373 -16.36 -4.35 -8.44
N HIS A 374 -16.00 -5.03 -9.53
CA HIS A 374 -16.95 -5.72 -10.37
C HIS A 374 -17.44 -7.05 -9.79
N GLU A 375 -16.81 -7.57 -8.74
CA GLU A 375 -17.16 -8.85 -8.09
C GLU A 375 -17.24 -10.03 -9.09
N ARG A 376 -16.32 -10.02 -10.06
CA ARG A 376 -16.18 -11.04 -11.11
C ARG A 376 -14.83 -11.74 -10.97
N PRO A 377 -14.68 -13.02 -11.40
CA PRO A 377 -13.38 -13.66 -11.51
C PRO A 377 -12.47 -12.88 -12.47
N VAL A 378 -11.17 -12.92 -12.24
CA VAL A 378 -10.17 -12.19 -13.03
C VAL A 378 -9.31 -13.16 -13.82
N LEU A 379 -9.23 -12.98 -15.13
CA LEU A 379 -8.41 -13.77 -16.03
C LEU A 379 -7.25 -12.91 -16.57
N PHE A 380 -6.03 -13.23 -16.16
CA PHE A 380 -4.85 -12.71 -16.82
C PHE A 380 -4.53 -13.49 -18.09
N ILE A 381 -4.38 -12.80 -19.22
CA ILE A 381 -3.98 -13.41 -20.48
C ILE A 381 -2.55 -13.00 -20.86
N PHE A 382 -1.75 -13.99 -21.22
CA PHE A 382 -0.34 -13.83 -21.60
C PHE A 382 -0.11 -14.44 -22.97
N GLY A 383 0.69 -13.78 -23.79
CA GLY A 383 1.13 -14.29 -25.10
C GLY A 383 2.55 -14.82 -25.05
N THR A 384 2.80 -15.84 -25.84
CA THR A 384 4.14 -16.35 -26.14
C THR A 384 4.72 -15.63 -27.37
N ALA A 385 5.85 -16.07 -27.88
CA ALA A 385 6.57 -15.50 -29.03
C ALA A 385 6.80 -13.99 -28.87
N LYS A 386 6.21 -13.14 -29.72
CA LYS A 386 6.33 -11.67 -29.65
C LYS A 386 5.17 -10.99 -28.91
N GLY A 387 4.29 -11.78 -28.25
CA GLY A 387 3.15 -11.32 -27.45
C GLY A 387 1.79 -11.60 -28.08
N LEU A 388 0.75 -11.14 -27.44
CA LEU A 388 -0.64 -11.30 -27.88
C LEU A 388 -0.91 -10.55 -29.18
N ALA A 389 -1.74 -11.15 -30.03
CA ALA A 389 -2.23 -10.48 -31.24
C ALA A 389 -3.15 -9.29 -30.88
N PRO A 390 -3.21 -8.23 -31.71
CA PRO A 390 -4.02 -7.04 -31.44
C PRO A 390 -5.50 -7.36 -31.14
N GLN A 391 -6.10 -8.26 -31.89
CA GLN A 391 -7.51 -8.68 -31.70
C GLN A 391 -7.76 -9.34 -30.33
N VAL A 392 -6.76 -9.97 -29.71
CA VAL A 392 -6.85 -10.54 -28.37
C VAL A 392 -6.78 -9.42 -27.32
N ILE A 393 -5.91 -8.44 -27.53
CA ILE A 393 -5.77 -7.26 -26.67
C ILE A 393 -7.07 -6.45 -26.67
N GLU A 394 -7.71 -6.27 -27.84
CA GLU A 394 -8.97 -5.56 -27.99
C GLU A 394 -10.15 -6.23 -27.24
N ARG A 395 -10.06 -7.52 -26.99
CA ARG A 395 -11.06 -8.27 -26.19
C ARG A 395 -10.84 -8.12 -24.69
N SER A 396 -9.78 -7.48 -24.24
CA SER A 396 -9.48 -7.28 -22.81
C SER A 396 -10.31 -6.14 -22.25
N ASP A 397 -10.88 -6.33 -21.04
CA ASP A 397 -11.54 -5.28 -20.27
C ASP A 397 -10.52 -4.24 -19.80
N TYR A 398 -9.34 -4.71 -19.41
CA TYR A 398 -8.21 -3.90 -18.96
C TYR A 398 -6.91 -4.36 -19.59
N LEU A 399 -5.98 -3.42 -19.77
CA LEU A 399 -4.60 -3.73 -20.16
C LEU A 399 -3.66 -3.32 -19.00
N LEU A 400 -2.96 -4.29 -18.43
CA LEU A 400 -2.01 -4.06 -17.37
C LEU A 400 -0.78 -3.31 -17.90
N LEU A 401 -0.34 -2.27 -17.20
CA LEU A 401 0.89 -1.58 -17.54
C LEU A 401 2.06 -2.57 -17.61
N PRO A 402 2.99 -2.39 -18.59
CA PRO A 402 4.12 -3.29 -18.74
C PRO A 402 5.02 -3.30 -17.49
N VAL A 403 5.63 -4.46 -17.25
CA VAL A 403 6.71 -4.56 -16.25
C VAL A 403 7.92 -3.81 -16.81
N GLN A 404 8.34 -2.77 -16.12
CA GLN A 404 9.47 -1.93 -16.51
C GLN A 404 10.48 -1.78 -15.37
N GLY A 405 11.76 -1.66 -15.74
CA GLY A 405 12.86 -1.21 -14.89
C GLY A 405 13.33 0.19 -15.29
N PHE A 406 14.44 0.64 -14.74
CA PHE A 406 15.10 1.90 -15.12
C PHE A 406 15.98 1.79 -16.38
N SER A 407 15.86 0.68 -17.12
CA SER A 407 16.59 0.38 -18.35
C SER A 407 15.64 0.41 -19.53
N ASP A 408 16.15 0.73 -20.71
CA ASP A 408 15.40 0.68 -21.99
C ASP A 408 15.14 -0.75 -22.48
N PHE A 409 15.78 -1.76 -21.84
CA PHE A 409 15.60 -3.16 -22.16
C PHE A 409 14.35 -3.72 -21.49
N ASN A 410 13.36 -4.13 -22.30
CA ASN A 410 12.11 -4.71 -21.82
C ASN A 410 11.76 -6.00 -22.60
N HIS A 411 12.53 -7.06 -22.38
CA HIS A 411 12.35 -8.37 -23.01
C HIS A 411 12.42 -9.49 -21.96
N LEU A 412 11.42 -9.53 -21.09
CA LEU A 412 11.28 -10.62 -20.11
C LEU A 412 10.77 -11.89 -20.80
N SER A 413 11.25 -13.06 -20.35
CA SER A 413 10.56 -14.31 -20.69
C SER A 413 9.12 -14.26 -20.11
N VAL A 414 8.18 -14.92 -20.77
CA VAL A 414 6.78 -14.95 -20.30
C VAL A 414 6.67 -15.49 -18.87
N ARG A 415 7.46 -16.47 -18.50
CA ARG A 415 7.53 -17.03 -17.14
C ARG A 415 7.94 -15.98 -16.09
N SER A 416 8.99 -15.23 -16.40
CA SER A 416 9.46 -14.14 -15.53
C SER A 416 8.43 -13.03 -15.42
N ALA A 417 7.81 -12.64 -16.55
CA ALA A 417 6.76 -11.63 -16.56
C ALA A 417 5.57 -12.05 -15.69
N ILE A 418 5.09 -13.30 -15.83
CA ILE A 418 3.99 -13.84 -15.03
C ILE A 418 4.34 -13.80 -13.54
N ALA A 419 5.52 -14.29 -13.14
CA ALA A 419 5.94 -14.30 -11.74
C ALA A 419 5.95 -12.89 -11.13
N ILE A 420 6.53 -11.92 -11.85
CA ILE A 420 6.58 -10.51 -11.41
C ILE A 420 5.17 -9.90 -11.34
N ILE A 421 4.32 -10.16 -12.35
CA ILE A 421 2.95 -9.64 -12.38
C ILE A 421 2.15 -10.19 -11.22
N LEU A 422 2.19 -11.49 -10.96
CA LEU A 422 1.49 -12.11 -9.84
C LEU A 422 2.00 -11.59 -8.49
N ASP A 423 3.31 -11.41 -8.36
CA ASP A 423 3.89 -10.82 -7.14
C ASP A 423 3.39 -9.39 -6.92
N ARG A 424 3.46 -8.55 -7.95
CA ARG A 424 2.98 -7.17 -7.87
C ARG A 424 1.48 -7.05 -7.67
N TRP A 425 0.69 -8.03 -8.13
CA TRP A 425 -0.77 -7.99 -8.07
C TRP A 425 -1.34 -8.68 -6.81
N LEU A 426 -0.83 -9.85 -6.41
CA LEU A 426 -1.34 -10.67 -5.30
C LEU A 426 -0.31 -10.89 -4.18
N GLY A 427 0.94 -10.57 -4.40
CA GLY A 427 2.02 -10.85 -3.45
C GLY A 427 1.90 -10.06 -2.15
N ILE A 428 2.42 -10.62 -1.08
CA ILE A 428 2.59 -9.98 0.22
C ILE A 428 4.00 -9.40 0.27
N ASN A 429 4.10 -8.09 0.46
CA ASN A 429 5.36 -7.37 0.59
C ASN A 429 5.50 -6.97 2.06
N LEU A 430 6.16 -7.81 2.84
CA LEU A 430 6.47 -7.48 4.23
C LEU A 430 7.68 -6.54 4.22
N ASP A 431 7.47 -5.29 4.65
CA ASP A 431 8.52 -4.28 4.83
C ASP A 431 9.30 -4.51 6.14
#